data_d0011d53013f7c9ce03aeb2eb06f14ee
#
_entry.id   d0011d53013f7c9ce03aeb2eb06f14ee
#
_cell.length_a   1.000
_cell.length_b   1.000
_cell.length_c   1.000
_cell.angle_alpha   90.00
_cell.angle_beta   90.00
_cell.angle_gamma   90.00
#
_symmetry.space_group_name_H-M   'P 1'
#
loop_
_entity.id
_entity.type
_entity.pdbx_description
1 polymer ?
#
loop_
_entity_poly.entity_id
_entity_poly.type
_entity_poly.pdbx_seq_one_letter_code
_entity_poly.pdbx_strand_id
1 'polypeptide(L)'
;MCSMEFEWDEAKNEANRLKHGFDFATASRIFNGPVRQSVDSRPWSEQRIVATGRVEDRFITVVYTLREGRHRIISARPARRNERF
;
A
#
# COMPACT_ATOMS: atom_id res chain seq x y z
N MET A 1 8.22 17.05 12.24
CA MET A 1 8.38 15.75 11.61
C MET A 1 7.02 15.11 11.41
N CYS A 2 6.68 14.84 10.18
CA CYS A 2 5.39 14.23 9.87
C CYS A 2 5.53 12.72 9.91
N SER A 3 4.85 12.08 10.85
CA SER A 3 4.73 10.65 10.83
C SER A 3 3.47 10.27 10.06
N MET A 4 3.57 9.30 9.17
CA MET A 4 2.42 8.77 8.47
C MET A 4 1.67 7.84 9.39
N GLU A 5 0.37 8.02 9.49
CA GLU A 5 -0.47 7.11 10.25
C GLU A 5 -1.15 6.15 9.28
N PHE A 6 -1.10 4.88 9.64
CA PHE A 6 -1.70 3.81 8.83
C PHE A 6 -2.79 3.12 9.61
N GLU A 7 -3.82 2.70 8.90
CA GLU A 7 -4.86 1.86 9.45
C GLU A 7 -5.26 0.82 8.41
N TRP A 8 -5.89 -0.25 8.85
CA TRP A 8 -6.36 -1.30 7.96
C TRP A 8 -7.35 -2.20 8.69
N ASP A 9 -8.03 -3.02 7.89
CA ASP A 9 -8.91 -4.06 8.41
C ASP A 9 -8.06 -5.30 8.71
N GLU A 10 -8.09 -5.78 9.95
CA GLU A 10 -7.26 -6.92 10.34
C GLU A 10 -7.59 -8.21 9.58
N ALA A 11 -8.85 -8.40 9.21
CA ALA A 11 -9.21 -9.56 8.39
C ALA A 11 -8.55 -9.50 7.01
N LYS A 12 -8.51 -8.32 6.42
CA LYS A 12 -7.83 -8.14 5.13
C LYS A 12 -6.33 -8.28 5.27
N ASN A 13 -5.78 -7.80 6.38
CA ASN A 13 -4.36 -7.92 6.67
C ASN A 13 -3.95 -9.39 6.74
N GLU A 14 -4.71 -10.20 7.47
CA GLU A 14 -4.43 -11.63 7.62
C GLU A 14 -4.57 -12.35 6.29
N ALA A 15 -5.62 -12.05 5.52
CA ALA A 15 -5.81 -12.64 4.21
C ALA A 15 -4.64 -12.30 3.29
N ASN A 16 -4.14 -11.07 3.37
CA ASN A 16 -3.01 -10.63 2.55
C ASN A 16 -1.74 -11.37 2.93
N ARG A 17 -1.51 -11.57 4.22
CA ARG A 17 -0.35 -12.29 4.72
C ARG A 17 -0.36 -13.74 4.20
N LEU A 18 -1.50 -14.38 4.24
CA LEU A 18 -1.64 -15.75 3.76
C LEU A 18 -1.47 -15.85 2.24
N LYS A 19 -1.97 -14.87 1.51
CA LYS A 19 -1.94 -14.88 0.05
C LYS A 19 -0.58 -14.50 -0.51
N HIS A 20 0.08 -13.50 0.05
CA HIS A 20 1.29 -12.92 -0.52
C HIS A 20 2.54 -13.10 0.33
N GLY A 21 2.40 -13.59 1.55
CA GLY A 21 3.54 -13.86 2.42
C GLY A 21 4.03 -12.64 3.19
N PHE A 22 3.34 -11.52 3.15
CA PHE A 22 3.66 -10.35 3.95
C PHE A 22 2.37 -9.64 4.38
N ASP A 23 2.47 -8.93 5.49
CA ASP A 23 1.32 -8.20 6.03
C ASP A 23 1.37 -6.71 5.64
N PHE A 24 0.35 -5.97 6.05
CA PHE A 24 0.25 -4.54 5.73
C PHE A 24 1.31 -3.72 6.47
N ALA A 25 1.70 -4.15 7.66
CA ALA A 25 2.77 -3.45 8.38
C ALA A 25 4.08 -3.51 7.61
N THR A 26 4.40 -4.67 7.05
CA THR A 26 5.58 -4.83 6.20
C THR A 26 5.43 -4.00 4.93
N ALA A 27 4.27 -4.06 4.29
CA ALA A 27 4.02 -3.34 3.05
C ALA A 27 4.12 -1.82 3.25
N SER A 28 3.70 -1.31 4.40
CA SER A 28 3.75 0.13 4.67
C SER A 28 5.18 0.65 4.70
N ARG A 29 6.17 -0.22 4.84
CA ARG A 29 7.58 0.17 4.84
C ARG A 29 8.05 0.74 3.50
N ILE A 30 7.28 0.58 2.43
CA ILE A 30 7.63 1.20 1.15
C ILE A 30 7.75 2.72 1.30
N PHE A 31 6.99 3.31 2.22
CA PHE A 31 6.98 4.76 2.41
C PHE A 31 8.23 5.27 3.14
N ASN A 32 9.11 4.38 3.59
CA ASN A 32 10.39 4.79 4.18
C ASN A 32 11.43 5.16 3.13
N GLY A 33 11.15 4.90 1.87
CA GLY A 33 12.03 5.22 0.76
C GLY A 33 11.25 5.79 -0.40
N PRO A 34 11.88 5.87 -1.59
CA PRO A 34 11.19 6.40 -2.76
C PRO A 34 9.98 5.54 -3.14
N VAL A 35 8.87 6.19 -3.45
CA VAL A 35 7.68 5.52 -3.93
C VAL A 35 7.20 6.16 -5.22
N ARG A 36 6.61 5.36 -6.09
CA ARG A 36 5.98 5.81 -7.30
C ARG A 36 4.48 5.69 -7.09
N GLN A 37 3.76 6.79 -7.20
CA GLN A 37 2.34 6.81 -6.90
C GLN A 37 1.52 7.27 -8.08
N SER A 38 0.32 6.71 -8.20
CA SER A 38 -0.66 7.15 -9.16
C SER A 38 -2.03 7.06 -8.52
N VAL A 39 -2.96 7.89 -9.02
CA VAL A 39 -4.33 7.89 -8.54
C VAL A 39 -5.15 6.96 -9.42
N ASP A 40 -5.92 6.07 -8.79
CA ASP A 40 -6.88 5.24 -9.50
C ASP A 40 -8.11 6.09 -9.75
N SER A 41 -8.35 6.39 -11.01
CA SER A 41 -9.42 7.32 -11.42
C SER A 41 -10.76 6.64 -11.63
N ARG A 42 -10.94 5.41 -11.19
CA ARG A 42 -12.22 4.72 -11.30
C ARG A 42 -13.29 5.45 -10.49
N PRO A 43 -14.57 5.31 -10.85
CA PRO A 43 -15.66 6.02 -10.16
C PRO A 43 -15.98 5.38 -8.80
N TRP A 44 -15.04 5.41 -7.91
CA TRP A 44 -15.24 4.96 -6.53
C TRP A 44 -15.85 6.08 -5.70
N SER A 45 -16.49 5.72 -4.59
CA SER A 45 -16.99 6.70 -3.65
C SER A 45 -15.83 7.44 -2.95
N GLU A 46 -14.65 6.84 -2.91
CA GLU A 46 -13.47 7.49 -2.36
C GLU A 46 -12.29 7.27 -3.31
N GLN A 47 -11.36 8.20 -3.25
CA GLN A 47 -10.18 8.17 -4.11
C GLN A 47 -9.19 7.10 -3.62
N ARG A 48 -8.70 6.29 -4.53
CA ARG A 48 -7.69 5.28 -4.22
C ARG A 48 -6.37 5.65 -4.85
N ILE A 49 -5.31 5.45 -4.09
CA ILE A 49 -3.94 5.74 -4.52
C ILE A 49 -3.18 4.43 -4.56
N VAL A 50 -2.47 4.24 -5.67
CA VAL A 50 -1.64 3.06 -5.88
C VAL A 50 -0.19 3.49 -5.74
N ALA A 51 0.51 2.94 -4.76
CA ALA A 51 1.90 3.31 -4.47
C ALA A 51 2.77 2.07 -4.57
N THR A 52 3.86 2.19 -5.32
CA THR A 52 4.84 1.11 -5.44
C THR A 52 6.16 1.58 -4.86
N GLY A 53 6.76 0.76 -4.03
CA GLY A 53 8.04 1.04 -3.43
C GLY A 53 8.79 -0.24 -3.16
N ARG A 54 9.93 -0.11 -2.52
CA ARG A 54 10.81 -1.24 -2.26
C ARG A 54 10.95 -1.48 -0.77
N VAL A 55 10.78 -2.73 -0.38
CA VAL A 55 11.08 -3.19 0.98
C VAL A 55 12.12 -4.28 0.85
N GLU A 56 13.34 -3.99 1.29
CA GLU A 56 14.48 -4.88 1.11
C GLU A 56 14.68 -5.16 -0.37
N ASP A 57 14.53 -6.40 -0.82
CA ASP A 57 14.74 -6.77 -2.21
C ASP A 57 13.44 -6.91 -2.99
N ARG A 58 12.32 -6.51 -2.40
CA ARG A 58 11.01 -6.67 -3.01
C ARG A 58 10.38 -5.36 -3.38
N PHE A 59 9.80 -5.31 -4.56
CA PHE A 59 8.90 -4.23 -4.92
C PHE A 59 7.48 -4.62 -4.53
N ILE A 60 6.85 -3.77 -3.74
CA ILE A 60 5.50 -4.00 -3.23
C ILE A 60 4.62 -2.84 -3.65
N THR A 61 3.41 -3.18 -4.13
CA THR A 61 2.41 -2.19 -4.47
C THR A 61 1.31 -2.19 -3.41
N VAL A 62 1.06 -1.01 -2.86
CA VAL A 62 0.05 -0.80 -1.84
C VAL A 62 -1.06 0.06 -2.42
N VAL A 63 -2.30 -0.37 -2.24
CA VAL A 63 -3.46 0.44 -2.59
C VAL A 63 -4.03 0.99 -1.28
N TYR A 64 -4.18 2.30 -1.21
CA TYR A 64 -4.68 2.93 0.00
C TYR A 64 -5.56 4.13 -0.35
N THR A 65 -6.29 4.59 0.65
CA THR A 65 -7.06 5.82 0.55
C THR A 65 -6.73 6.68 1.75
N LEU A 66 -6.94 7.97 1.62
CA LEU A 66 -6.76 8.91 2.72
C LEU A 66 -8.10 9.11 3.41
N ARG A 67 -8.13 8.91 4.72
CA ARG A 67 -9.33 9.08 5.52
C ARG A 67 -8.95 9.78 6.81
N GLU A 68 -9.45 10.99 6.98
CA GLU A 68 -9.17 11.81 8.16
C GLU A 68 -7.67 11.94 8.44
N GLY A 69 -6.88 12.13 7.37
CA GLY A 69 -5.43 12.27 7.49
C GLY A 69 -4.67 10.98 7.66
N ARG A 70 -5.36 9.84 7.67
CA ARG A 70 -4.73 8.53 7.82
C ARG A 70 -4.69 7.79 6.49
N HIS A 71 -3.64 7.01 6.32
CA HIS A 71 -3.47 6.15 5.15
C HIS A 71 -4.15 4.81 5.46
N ARG A 72 -5.35 4.63 4.92
CA ARG A 72 -6.07 3.38 5.12
C ARG A 72 -5.69 2.41 4.01
N ILE A 73 -4.93 1.38 4.38
CA ILE A 73 -4.47 0.38 3.42
C ILE A 73 -5.62 -0.55 3.07
N ILE A 74 -5.88 -0.68 1.77
CA ILE A 74 -6.94 -1.53 1.25
C ILE A 74 -6.38 -2.86 0.83
N SER A 75 -5.23 -2.86 0.16
CA SER A 75 -4.57 -4.09 -0.26
C SER A 75 -3.09 -3.85 -0.47
N ALA A 76 -2.34 -4.93 -0.48
CA ALA A 76 -0.92 -4.88 -0.77
C ALA A 76 -0.57 -6.15 -1.53
N ARG A 77 0.28 -6.03 -2.54
CA ARG A 77 0.65 -7.16 -3.39
C ARG A 77 2.06 -6.96 -3.93
N PRO A 78 2.70 -8.03 -4.40
CA PRO A 78 3.95 -7.85 -5.12
C PRO A 78 3.72 -6.96 -6.34
N ALA A 79 4.68 -6.09 -6.64
CA ALA A 79 4.56 -5.20 -7.78
C ALA A 79 4.60 -5.97 -9.08
N ARG A 80 3.82 -5.53 -10.05
CA ARG A 80 3.87 -6.08 -11.40
C ARG A 80 5.13 -5.57 -12.09
N ARG A 81 5.54 -6.26 -13.17
CA ARG A 81 6.76 -5.90 -13.88
C ARG A 81 6.76 -4.43 -14.31
N ASN A 82 5.64 -3.93 -14.80
CA ASN A 82 5.54 -2.55 -15.28
C ASN A 82 5.43 -1.52 -14.16
N GLU A 83 5.30 -1.96 -12.91
CA GLU A 83 5.25 -1.06 -11.76
C GLU A 83 6.61 -0.84 -11.11
N ARG A 84 7.57 -1.71 -11.41
CA ARG A 84 8.90 -1.62 -10.82
C ARG A 84 9.71 -0.48 -11.43
N PHE A 85 10.55 0.12 -10.63
CA PHE A 85 11.40 1.23 -11.08
C PHE A 85 12.81 1.16 -10.52
#